data_4e6ae7533ee7c880997ba24d7012c22d
#
_entry.id   4e6ae7533ee7c880997ba24d7012c22d
#
_cell.length_a   1.000
_cell.length_b   1.000
_cell.length_c   1.000
_cell.angle_alpha   90.00
_cell.angle_beta   90.00
_cell.angle_gamma   90.00
#
_symmetry.space_group_name_H-M   'P 1'
#
loop_
_entity.id
_entity.type
_entity.pdbx_description
1 polymer ?
#
loop_
_entity_poly.entity_id
_entity_poly.type
_entity_poly.pdbx_seq_one_letter_code
_entity_poly.pdbx_strand_id
1 'polypeptide(L)' 'MKNLVRELRERQAWSQGELAERLDVSRQTVNAIETGRNDPSLHLAFRLGRLFGMLIEEVFEPDGDPPRSSAGT' A
#
# COMPACT_ATOMS: atom_id res chain seq x y z
N MET A 1 -3.21 -8.65 -2.63
CA MET A 1 -2.62 -8.38 -1.31
C MET A 1 -3.53 -7.46 -0.53
N LYS A 2 -3.82 -7.81 0.70
CA LYS A 2 -4.60 -6.93 1.57
C LYS A 2 -3.78 -5.74 2.00
N ASN A 3 -4.43 -4.60 2.13
CA ASN A 3 -3.73 -3.40 2.55
C ASN A 3 -4.70 -2.39 3.16
N LEU A 4 -4.13 -1.39 3.81
CA LEU A 4 -4.88 -0.32 4.45
C LEU A 4 -4.88 0.97 3.65
N VAL A 5 -4.45 0.93 2.39
CA VAL A 5 -4.27 2.14 1.59
C VAL A 5 -5.56 2.96 1.51
N ARG A 6 -6.68 2.30 1.22
CA ARG A 6 -7.97 2.98 1.13
C ARG A 6 -8.34 3.66 2.45
N GLU A 7 -8.21 2.93 3.55
CA GLU A 7 -8.54 3.47 4.87
C GLU A 7 -7.67 4.66 5.23
N LEU A 8 -6.37 4.54 4.97
CA LEU A 8 -5.43 5.63 5.25
C LEU A 8 -5.73 6.84 4.39
N ARG A 9 -6.07 6.62 3.12
CA ARG A 9 -6.46 7.69 2.22
C ARG A 9 -7.72 8.39 2.71
N GLU A 10 -8.73 7.61 3.09
CA GLU A 10 -10.00 8.16 3.55
C GLU A 10 -9.85 8.96 4.83
N ARG A 11 -8.94 8.56 5.71
CA ARG A 11 -8.65 9.33 6.92
C ARG A 11 -8.10 10.72 6.61
N GLN A 12 -7.41 10.86 5.47
CA GLN A 12 -6.90 12.14 5.03
C GLN A 12 -7.94 12.95 4.25
N ALA A 13 -9.10 12.36 4.00
CA ALA A 13 -10.15 12.93 3.15
C ALA A 13 -9.66 13.17 1.72
N TRP A 14 -8.77 12.30 1.24
CA TRP A 14 -8.27 12.37 -0.14
C TRP A 14 -9.10 11.47 -1.05
N SER A 15 -9.31 11.94 -2.29
CA SER A 15 -9.81 11.08 -3.35
C SER A 15 -8.70 10.17 -3.86
N GLN A 16 -9.06 9.16 -4.65
CA GLN A 16 -8.05 8.33 -5.30
C GLN A 16 -7.13 9.18 -6.20
N GLY A 17 -7.72 10.16 -6.89
CA GLY A 17 -6.93 11.07 -7.72
C GLY A 17 -5.94 11.89 -6.92
N GLU A 18 -6.34 12.37 -5.76
CA GLU A 18 -5.44 13.13 -4.90
C GLU A 18 -4.28 12.27 -4.39
N LEU A 19 -4.56 11.04 -4.01
CA LEU A 19 -3.49 10.14 -3.59
C LEU A 19 -2.56 9.84 -4.77
N ALA A 20 -3.13 9.60 -5.95
CA ALA A 20 -2.34 9.34 -7.15
C ALA A 20 -1.37 10.48 -7.46
N GLU A 21 -1.83 11.72 -7.32
CA GLU A 21 -0.98 12.90 -7.51
C GLU A 21 0.19 12.90 -6.53
N ARG A 22 -0.09 12.60 -5.27
CA ARG A 22 0.95 12.60 -4.24
C ARG A 22 1.98 11.50 -4.46
N LEU A 23 1.58 10.42 -5.09
CA LEU A 23 2.46 9.29 -5.38
C LEU A 23 3.09 9.36 -6.78
N ASP A 24 2.65 10.32 -7.58
CA ASP A 24 3.09 10.48 -8.98
C ASP A 24 2.80 9.21 -9.79
N VAL A 25 1.58 8.70 -9.66
CA VAL A 25 1.09 7.55 -10.42
C VAL A 25 -0.31 7.84 -10.94
N SER A 26 -0.85 6.95 -11.77
CA SER A 26 -2.20 7.11 -12.26
C SER A 26 -3.22 6.74 -11.19
N ARG A 27 -4.44 7.27 -11.35
CA ARG A 27 -5.55 6.90 -10.49
C ARG A 27 -5.88 5.41 -10.60
N GLN A 28 -5.74 4.84 -11.81
CA GLN A 28 -5.95 3.41 -12.01
C GLN A 28 -4.97 2.58 -11.18
N THR A 29 -3.75 3.06 -11.04
CA THR A 29 -2.76 2.38 -10.20
C THR A 29 -3.21 2.36 -8.74
N VAL A 30 -3.68 3.47 -8.23
CA VAL A 30 -4.20 3.54 -6.86
C VAL A 30 -5.38 2.58 -6.69
N ASN A 31 -6.32 2.62 -7.62
CA ASN A 31 -7.48 1.74 -7.55
C ASN A 31 -7.09 0.27 -7.56
N ALA A 32 -6.16 -0.11 -8.43
CA ALA A 32 -5.71 -1.49 -8.52
C ALA A 32 -5.04 -1.97 -7.23
N ILE A 33 -4.29 -1.09 -6.57
CA ILE A 33 -3.68 -1.40 -5.29
C ILE A 33 -4.76 -1.57 -4.21
N GLU A 34 -5.68 -0.62 -4.11
CA GLU A 34 -6.71 -0.64 -3.07
C GLU A 34 -7.62 -1.85 -3.18
N THR A 35 -7.90 -2.31 -4.39
CA THR A 35 -8.74 -3.48 -4.62
C THR A 35 -7.98 -4.80 -4.54
N GLY A 36 -6.66 -4.74 -4.37
CA GLY A 36 -5.85 -5.94 -4.30
C GLY A 36 -5.58 -6.62 -5.64
N ARG A 37 -5.97 -5.96 -6.75
CA ARG A 37 -5.75 -6.54 -8.08
C ARG A 37 -4.29 -6.56 -8.48
N ASN A 38 -3.56 -5.53 -8.10
CA ASN A 38 -2.13 -5.44 -8.37
C ASN A 38 -1.41 -5.06 -7.10
N ASP A 39 -0.26 -5.67 -6.90
CA ASP A 39 0.60 -5.28 -5.80
C ASP A 39 1.46 -4.09 -6.24
N PRO A 40 1.78 -3.17 -5.34
CA PRO A 40 2.66 -2.07 -5.70
C PRO A 40 4.08 -2.57 -5.93
N SER A 41 4.83 -1.85 -6.76
CA SER A 41 6.27 -2.06 -6.81
C SER A 41 6.85 -1.78 -5.42
N LEU A 42 8.04 -2.30 -5.17
CA LEU A 42 8.71 -2.04 -3.90
C LEU A 42 8.92 -0.54 -3.70
N HIS A 43 9.32 0.15 -4.77
CA HIS A 43 9.53 1.58 -4.73
C HIS A 43 8.24 2.32 -4.32
N LEU A 44 7.12 1.94 -4.91
CA LEU A 44 5.84 2.58 -4.61
C LEU A 44 5.38 2.24 -3.18
N ALA A 45 5.64 1.02 -2.73
CA ALA A 45 5.31 0.62 -1.36
C ALA A 45 6.05 1.47 -0.34
N PHE A 46 7.34 1.73 -0.57
CA PHE A 46 8.12 2.62 0.29
C PHE A 46 7.55 4.04 0.28
N ARG A 47 7.17 4.54 -0.89
CA ARG A 47 6.57 5.88 -0.98
C ARG A 47 5.27 5.97 -0.21
N LEU A 48 4.44 4.95 -0.30
CA LEU A 48 3.20 4.88 0.47
C LEU A 48 3.47 4.90 1.97
N GLY A 49 4.43 4.10 2.42
CA GLY A 49 4.80 4.09 3.83
C GLY A 49 5.27 5.45 4.31
N ARG A 50 6.11 6.11 3.54
CA ARG A 50 6.61 7.44 3.89
C ARG A 50 5.49 8.48 3.91
N LEU A 51 4.58 8.39 2.95
CA LEU A 51 3.47 9.35 2.85
C LEU A 51 2.57 9.26 4.08
N PHE A 52 2.30 8.07 4.56
CA PHE A 52 1.43 7.85 5.70
C PHE A 52 2.18 7.73 7.03
N GLY A 53 3.51 7.79 7.00
CA GLY A 53 4.31 7.68 8.21
C GLY A 53 4.24 6.30 8.85
N MET A 54 4.17 5.25 8.02
CA MET A 54 4.02 3.87 8.48
C MET A 54 5.05 2.98 7.80
N LEU A 55 5.34 1.86 8.43
CA LEU A 55 6.17 0.85 7.80
C LEU A 55 5.38 0.11 6.72
N ILE A 56 6.06 -0.40 5.71
CA ILE A 56 5.42 -1.15 4.63
C ILE A 56 4.58 -2.29 5.20
N GLU A 57 5.13 -3.04 6.15
CA GLU A 57 4.43 -4.17 6.73
C GLU A 57 3.24 -3.78 7.58
N GLU A 58 3.11 -2.52 7.93
CA GLU A 58 1.91 -2.01 8.61
C GLU A 58 0.82 -1.68 7.61
N VAL A 59 1.20 -1.32 6.40
CA VAL A 59 0.26 -0.93 5.34
C VAL A 59 -0.21 -2.13 4.53
N PHE A 60 0.70 -3.07 4.26
CA PHE A 60 0.45 -4.21 3.39
C PHE A 60 0.55 -5.51 4.16
N GLU A 61 -0.41 -6.39 3.91
CA GLU A 61 -0.42 -7.73 4.47
C GLU A 61 -0.15 -8.70 3.33
N PRO A 62 0.99 -9.43 3.35
CA PRO A 62 1.29 -10.36 2.27
C PRO A 62 0.31 -11.51 2.24
N ASP A 63 0.09 -12.05 1.04
CA ASP A 63 -0.75 -13.23 0.87
C ASP A 63 0.00 -14.47 1.33
N GLY A 64 -0.77 -15.44 1.82
CA GLY A 64 -0.22 -16.71 2.21
C GLY A 64 0.36 -16.70 3.62
N ASP A 65 1.04 -17.79 3.96
CA ASP A 65 1.58 -17.95 5.29
C ASP A 65 2.81 -17.08 5.52
N PRO A 66 3.04 -16.69 6.77
CA PRO A 66 4.26 -15.95 7.10
C PRO A 66 5.50 -16.77 6.76
N PRO A 67 6.63 -16.13 6.43
CA PRO A 67 7.87 -16.83 6.14
C PRO A 67 8.29 -17.69 7.32
N ARG A 68 8.63 -18.92 7.04
CA ARG A 68 9.06 -19.85 8.09
C ARG A 68 10.45 -19.52 8.60
N SER A 69 11.28 -18.99 7.73
CA SER A 69 12.63 -18.61 8.11
C SER A 69 12.66 -17.61 9.24
N SER A 70 11.65 -16.79 9.35
CA SER A 70 11.60 -15.81 10.44
C SER A 70 11.56 -16.48 11.79
N ALA A 71 11.00 -17.68 11.87
CA ALA A 71 10.96 -18.43 13.10
C ALA A 71 12.25 -19.21 13.35
N GLY A 72 12.95 -19.53 12.29
CA GLY A 72 14.16 -20.33 12.38
C GLY A 72 15.43 -19.53 12.55
N THR A 73 15.33 -18.27 12.44
CA THR A 73 16.51 -17.42 12.52
C THR A 73 16.48 -16.57 13.73
#